data_24e5a100dbf959358202acf906ca0355
#
_entry.id   24e5a100dbf959358202acf906ca0355
#
_cell.length_a   1.000
_cell.length_b   1.000
_cell.length_c   1.000
_cell.angle_alpha   90.00
_cell.angle_beta   90.00
_cell.angle_gamma   90.00
#
_symmetry.space_group_name_H-M   'P 1'
#
loop_
_entity.id
_entity.type
_entity.pdbx_description
1 polymer ?
#
loop_
_entity_poly.entity_id
_entity_poly.type
_entity_poly.pdbx_seq_one_letter_code
_entity_poly.pdbx_strand_id
1 'polypeptide(L)'
;DVYKRQPGYFERKYGVDGQGLARQPKRGWDSVTVPGAVAGWAALHGKLGKLPFEELFEPAIEIAERGYAVPPVVAHKWAAAEDELRDQPGFAEAFLPQGHAPRVGDKFRFPDAARTLRLIARSKGRDYYEGELAERMVAFSAQCGAALTLDDLRSYRPEWVQPIAKDYRGYTLNEIPPNGQGIAALIALGILEQFDVAGLPVDSAQSQHLQIEAMKLAFADLYRYVACLLYTSDAADDSLRV
;
A
#
# COMPACT_ATOMS: atom_id res chain seq x y z
N ASP A 1 -12.71 -8.21 -11.59
CA ASP A 1 -11.99 -9.06 -10.66
C ASP A 1 -10.47 -8.91 -10.86
N VAL A 2 -9.88 -7.91 -10.16
CA VAL A 2 -8.43 -7.62 -10.26
C VAL A 2 -7.62 -8.83 -9.80
N TYR A 3 -8.18 -9.66 -8.90
CA TYR A 3 -7.62 -10.96 -8.54
C TYR A 3 -7.71 -12.00 -9.67
N LYS A 4 -8.58 -11.78 -10.66
CA LYS A 4 -8.74 -12.67 -11.81
C LYS A 4 -7.99 -12.19 -13.06
N ARG A 5 -7.19 -11.14 -12.98
CA ARG A 5 -6.18 -10.88 -14.00
C ARG A 5 -5.12 -11.97 -13.87
N GLN A 6 -5.47 -13.11 -14.46
CA GLN A 6 -4.65 -14.31 -14.49
C GLN A 6 -3.29 -13.98 -15.11
N PRO A 7 -2.24 -14.70 -14.77
CA PRO A 7 -0.93 -14.57 -15.40
C PRO A 7 -1.01 -14.39 -16.92
N GLY A 8 -1.89 -15.11 -17.60
CA GLY A 8 -2.11 -14.99 -19.02
C GLY A 8 -2.57 -13.63 -19.55
N TYR A 9 -3.18 -12.75 -18.74
CA TYR A 9 -3.45 -11.37 -19.13
C TYR A 9 -2.16 -10.56 -19.25
N PHE A 10 -1.32 -10.64 -18.20
CA PHE A 10 -0.05 -9.93 -18.15
C PHE A 10 0.96 -10.48 -19.16
N GLU A 11 1.02 -11.80 -19.34
CA GLU A 11 1.85 -12.45 -20.36
C GLU A 11 1.52 -11.92 -21.76
N ARG A 12 0.24 -11.86 -22.12
CA ARG A 12 -0.18 -11.34 -23.42
C ARG A 12 0.12 -9.87 -23.60
N LYS A 13 -0.02 -9.06 -22.53
CA LYS A 13 0.13 -7.61 -22.61
C LYS A 13 1.58 -7.14 -22.45
N TYR A 14 2.35 -7.79 -21.60
CA TYR A 14 3.70 -7.36 -21.20
C TYR A 14 4.80 -8.38 -21.48
N GLY A 15 4.44 -9.58 -21.92
CA GLY A 15 5.37 -10.69 -22.12
C GLY A 15 5.80 -11.34 -20.81
N VAL A 16 6.82 -12.21 -20.91
CA VAL A 16 7.43 -12.91 -19.79
C VAL A 16 8.83 -12.39 -19.51
N ASP A 17 9.31 -12.57 -18.29
CA ASP A 17 10.69 -12.29 -17.90
C ASP A 17 11.65 -13.46 -18.26
N GLY A 18 12.92 -13.35 -17.87
CA GLY A 18 13.93 -14.36 -18.12
C GLY A 18 13.70 -15.69 -17.37
N GLN A 19 12.74 -15.75 -16.45
CA GLN A 19 12.34 -16.95 -15.70
C GLN A 19 11.01 -17.53 -16.21
N GLY A 20 10.43 -16.94 -17.27
CA GLY A 20 9.15 -17.36 -17.84
C GLY A 20 7.93 -16.86 -17.05
N LEU A 21 8.10 -15.94 -16.10
CA LEU A 21 7.02 -15.35 -15.33
C LEU A 21 6.44 -14.12 -16.04
N ALA A 22 5.12 -13.92 -15.93
CA ALA A 22 4.44 -12.75 -16.48
C ALA A 22 5.04 -11.45 -15.93
N ARG A 23 5.46 -10.54 -16.82
CA ARG A 23 5.98 -9.23 -16.40
C ARG A 23 4.87 -8.37 -15.82
N GLN A 24 5.17 -7.74 -14.70
CA GLN A 24 4.28 -6.79 -14.04
C GLN A 24 4.74 -5.35 -14.34
N PRO A 25 3.85 -4.45 -14.77
CA PRO A 25 4.22 -3.06 -14.96
C PRO A 25 4.50 -2.39 -13.61
N LYS A 26 5.54 -1.57 -13.55
CA LYS A 26 5.87 -0.79 -12.34
C LYS A 26 4.95 0.40 -12.14
N ARG A 27 4.33 0.90 -13.21
CA ARG A 27 3.49 2.10 -13.23
C ARG A 27 2.25 1.86 -14.08
N GLY A 28 1.31 2.79 -13.96
CA GLY A 28 0.05 2.75 -14.69
C GLY A 28 -1.03 1.90 -14.03
N TRP A 29 -2.19 1.87 -14.63
CA TRP A 29 -3.39 1.27 -14.06
C TRP A 29 -3.32 -0.24 -13.83
N ASP A 30 -2.53 -0.96 -14.61
CA ASP A 30 -2.40 -2.42 -14.44
C ASP A 30 -1.55 -2.81 -13.22
N SER A 31 -0.84 -1.85 -12.60
CA SER A 31 -0.18 -2.04 -11.31
C SER A 31 -1.09 -1.71 -10.11
N VAL A 32 -2.31 -1.18 -10.36
CA VAL A 32 -3.26 -0.81 -9.31
C VAL A 32 -4.16 -2.00 -8.97
N THR A 33 -4.20 -2.38 -7.71
CA THR A 33 -5.18 -3.35 -7.17
C THR A 33 -6.46 -2.63 -6.74
N VAL A 34 -7.50 -3.35 -6.31
CA VAL A 34 -8.68 -2.71 -5.73
C VAL A 34 -8.28 -1.91 -4.49
N PRO A 35 -8.52 -0.59 -4.44
CA PRO A 35 -8.11 0.23 -3.31
C PRO A 35 -8.95 -0.10 -2.06
N GLY A 36 -8.34 -0.70 -1.06
CA GLY A 36 -9.04 -1.20 0.14
C GLY A 36 -9.08 -0.24 1.32
N ALA A 37 -8.25 0.82 1.33
CA ALA A 37 -8.07 1.68 2.50
C ALA A 37 -9.37 2.30 3.02
N VAL A 38 -10.20 2.84 2.13
CA VAL A 38 -11.45 3.53 2.52
C VAL A 38 -12.43 2.56 3.19
N ALA A 39 -12.59 1.35 2.68
CA ALA A 39 -13.42 0.32 3.31
C ALA A 39 -12.84 -0.11 4.67
N GLY A 40 -11.51 -0.23 4.78
CA GLY A 40 -10.84 -0.49 6.04
C GLY A 40 -11.10 0.61 7.08
N TRP A 41 -11.00 1.89 6.70
CA TRP A 41 -11.33 3.01 7.60
C TRP A 41 -12.79 2.95 8.07
N ALA A 42 -13.73 2.72 7.16
CA ALA A 42 -15.14 2.63 7.51
C ALA A 42 -15.44 1.44 8.43
N ALA A 43 -14.84 0.27 8.18
CA ALA A 43 -15.01 -0.91 9.01
C ALA A 43 -14.40 -0.72 10.41
N LEU A 44 -13.17 -0.17 10.48
CA LEU A 44 -12.50 0.10 11.75
C LEU A 44 -13.28 1.13 12.58
N HIS A 45 -13.69 2.22 11.95
CA HIS A 45 -14.50 3.24 12.61
C HIS A 45 -15.85 2.71 13.07
N GLY A 46 -16.53 1.90 12.24
CA GLY A 46 -17.82 1.30 12.60
C GLY A 46 -17.75 0.41 13.85
N LYS A 47 -16.58 -0.20 14.11
CA LYS A 47 -16.37 -1.07 15.28
C LYS A 47 -15.82 -0.34 16.51
N LEU A 48 -14.93 0.63 16.32
CA LEU A 48 -14.14 1.24 17.40
C LEU A 48 -14.25 2.77 17.45
N GLY A 49 -14.78 3.42 16.42
CA GLY A 49 -14.85 4.87 16.32
C GLY A 49 -15.77 5.50 17.37
N LYS A 50 -15.37 6.64 17.91
CA LYS A 50 -16.13 7.40 18.91
C LYS A 50 -16.61 8.75 18.36
N LEU A 51 -15.79 9.39 17.51
CA LEU A 51 -16.17 10.64 16.86
C LEU A 51 -17.03 10.34 15.62
N PRO A 52 -17.86 11.28 15.14
CA PRO A 52 -18.51 11.17 13.85
C PRO A 52 -17.48 10.94 12.72
N PHE A 53 -17.77 10.03 11.80
CA PHE A 53 -16.83 9.66 10.73
C PHE A 53 -16.42 10.88 9.89
N GLU A 54 -17.33 11.79 9.64
CA GLU A 54 -17.08 13.00 8.86
C GLU A 54 -16.05 13.93 9.50
N GLU A 55 -16.10 14.08 10.82
CA GLU A 55 -15.16 14.94 11.56
C GLU A 55 -13.71 14.48 11.42
N LEU A 56 -13.48 13.18 11.21
CA LEU A 56 -12.13 12.64 11.05
C LEU A 56 -11.43 13.12 9.76
N PHE A 57 -12.21 13.57 8.79
CA PHE A 57 -11.69 14.04 7.50
C PHE A 57 -11.45 15.56 7.47
N GLU A 58 -12.03 16.32 8.38
CA GLU A 58 -11.95 17.79 8.38
C GLU A 58 -10.51 18.33 8.32
N PRO A 59 -9.56 17.85 9.14
CA PRO A 59 -8.18 18.35 9.06
C PRO A 59 -7.51 18.08 7.71
N ALA A 60 -7.75 16.93 7.12
CA ALA A 60 -7.17 16.57 5.82
C ALA A 60 -7.81 17.39 4.68
N ILE A 61 -9.12 17.62 4.75
CA ILE A 61 -9.86 18.46 3.80
C ILE A 61 -9.35 19.91 3.89
N GLU A 62 -9.19 20.46 5.09
CA GLU A 62 -8.67 21.79 5.30
C GLU A 62 -7.25 21.96 4.73
N ILE A 63 -6.36 20.99 5.00
CA ILE A 63 -4.99 20.99 4.46
C ILE A 63 -5.01 20.96 2.93
N ALA A 64 -5.83 20.10 2.33
CA ALA A 64 -5.93 19.99 0.88
C ALA A 64 -6.44 21.30 0.23
N GLU A 65 -7.36 22.02 0.86
CA GLU A 65 -7.89 23.29 0.35
C GLU A 65 -6.98 24.49 0.62
N ARG A 66 -6.55 24.63 1.86
CA ARG A 66 -5.70 25.78 2.25
C ARG A 66 -4.28 25.63 1.75
N GLY A 67 -3.85 24.39 1.55
CA GLY A 67 -2.49 24.02 1.20
C GLY A 67 -1.54 24.00 2.39
N TYR A 68 -0.40 23.38 2.17
CA TYR A 68 0.70 23.29 3.13
C TYR A 68 2.02 23.70 2.47
N ALA A 69 2.99 24.14 3.27
CA ALA A 69 4.34 24.42 2.79
C ALA A 69 5.07 23.09 2.55
N VAL A 70 5.59 22.89 1.35
CA VAL A 70 6.27 21.65 0.97
C VAL A 70 7.60 21.53 1.72
N PRO A 71 7.80 20.47 2.55
CA PRO A 71 9.02 20.32 3.31
C PRO A 71 10.19 19.78 2.46
N PRO A 72 11.46 19.93 2.91
CA PRO A 72 12.65 19.64 2.10
C PRO A 72 12.70 18.22 1.52
N VAL A 73 12.42 17.20 2.36
CA VAL A 73 12.47 15.79 1.91
C VAL A 73 11.39 15.49 0.88
N VAL A 74 10.19 16.07 1.06
CA VAL A 74 9.08 15.90 0.11
C VAL A 74 9.41 16.58 -1.22
N ALA A 75 9.91 17.82 -1.20
CA ALA A 75 10.33 18.54 -2.41
C ALA A 75 11.39 17.75 -3.19
N HIS A 76 12.42 17.23 -2.49
CA HIS A 76 13.47 16.43 -3.12
C HIS A 76 12.92 15.16 -3.80
N LYS A 77 12.09 14.39 -3.10
CA LYS A 77 11.48 13.17 -3.65
C LYS A 77 10.53 13.46 -4.80
N TRP A 78 9.79 14.56 -4.72
CA TRP A 78 8.86 14.98 -5.77
C TRP A 78 9.60 15.37 -7.04
N ALA A 79 10.64 16.17 -6.91
CA ALA A 79 11.50 16.53 -8.04
C ALA A 79 12.18 15.32 -8.69
N ALA A 80 12.66 14.36 -7.88
CA ALA A 80 13.25 13.11 -8.38
C ALA A 80 12.25 12.21 -9.13
N ALA A 81 10.95 12.31 -8.81
CA ALA A 81 9.90 11.51 -9.46
C ALA A 81 9.30 12.21 -10.71
N GLU A 82 9.62 13.49 -10.93
CA GLU A 82 8.99 14.31 -11.98
C GLU A 82 9.18 13.71 -13.37
N ASP A 83 10.40 13.38 -13.76
CA ASP A 83 10.70 12.84 -15.08
C ASP A 83 10.06 11.46 -15.31
N GLU A 84 10.01 10.62 -14.27
CA GLU A 84 9.41 9.28 -14.35
C GLU A 84 7.89 9.33 -14.47
N LEU A 85 7.25 10.30 -13.82
CA LEU A 85 5.79 10.33 -13.67
C LEU A 85 5.08 11.38 -14.53
N ARG A 86 5.81 12.33 -15.12
CA ARG A 86 5.26 13.45 -15.89
C ARG A 86 4.25 13.01 -16.94
N ASP A 87 4.57 11.95 -17.67
CA ASP A 87 3.75 11.42 -18.77
C ASP A 87 2.65 10.45 -18.30
N GLN A 88 2.57 10.17 -16.99
CA GLN A 88 1.45 9.39 -16.47
C GLN A 88 0.16 10.21 -16.52
N PRO A 89 -0.94 9.64 -17.04
CA PRO A 89 -2.19 10.38 -17.21
C PRO A 89 -2.66 11.05 -15.92
N GLY A 90 -2.88 12.36 -15.97
CA GLY A 90 -3.32 13.20 -14.85
C GLY A 90 -2.23 13.61 -13.86
N PHE A 91 -1.01 13.06 -13.92
CA PHE A 91 0.02 13.39 -12.95
C PHE A 91 0.49 14.85 -13.06
N ALA A 92 0.83 15.29 -14.26
CA ALA A 92 1.32 16.66 -14.46
C ALA A 92 0.27 17.70 -14.05
N GLU A 93 -1.00 17.47 -14.37
CA GLU A 93 -2.11 18.36 -14.01
C GLU A 93 -2.30 18.46 -12.49
N ALA A 94 -2.24 17.33 -11.79
CA ALA A 94 -2.49 17.27 -10.35
C ALA A 94 -1.27 17.67 -9.50
N PHE A 95 -0.07 17.31 -9.93
CA PHE A 95 1.12 17.35 -9.08
C PHE A 95 2.26 18.27 -9.58
N LEU A 96 2.12 18.87 -10.76
CA LEU A 96 3.09 19.84 -11.29
C LEU A 96 2.40 21.19 -11.55
N PRO A 97 2.00 21.94 -10.50
CA PRO A 97 1.10 23.10 -10.62
C PRO A 97 1.64 24.25 -11.47
N GLN A 98 2.95 24.31 -11.68
CA GLN A 98 3.63 25.28 -12.54
C GLN A 98 4.45 24.61 -13.65
N GLY A 99 4.07 23.37 -14.01
CA GLY A 99 4.79 22.55 -14.96
C GLY A 99 6.04 21.86 -14.39
N HIS A 100 6.30 22.00 -13.09
CA HIS A 100 7.40 21.37 -12.37
C HIS A 100 7.01 21.01 -10.93
N ALA A 101 7.80 20.14 -10.28
CA ALA A 101 7.62 19.80 -8.88
C ALA A 101 7.72 21.05 -7.97
N PRO A 102 6.91 21.16 -6.93
CA PRO A 102 6.98 22.24 -5.96
C PRO A 102 8.34 22.28 -5.25
N ARG A 103 8.84 23.49 -4.99
CA ARG A 103 10.08 23.70 -4.23
C ARG A 103 9.84 23.70 -2.74
N VAL A 104 10.91 23.61 -1.96
CA VAL A 104 10.85 23.75 -0.50
C VAL A 104 10.19 25.09 -0.14
N GLY A 105 9.15 25.02 0.70
CA GLY A 105 8.41 26.18 1.17
C GLY A 105 7.28 26.65 0.23
N ASP A 106 7.21 26.15 -1.00
CA ASP A 106 6.08 26.44 -1.89
C ASP A 106 4.78 25.93 -1.26
N LYS A 107 3.72 26.68 -1.47
CA LYS A 107 2.38 26.29 -0.98
C LYS A 107 1.68 25.39 -1.99
N PHE A 108 1.59 24.12 -1.69
CA PHE A 108 0.85 23.14 -2.50
C PHE A 108 -0.58 23.00 -2.00
N ARG A 109 -1.55 23.04 -2.92
CA ARG A 109 -2.98 22.82 -2.70
C ARG A 109 -3.47 21.69 -3.58
N PHE A 110 -4.44 20.93 -3.07
CA PHE A 110 -5.06 19.86 -3.85
C PHE A 110 -6.59 19.85 -3.64
N PRO A 111 -7.33 20.81 -4.24
CA PRO A 111 -8.78 20.93 -4.03
C PRO A 111 -9.56 19.70 -4.45
N ASP A 112 -9.09 18.96 -5.45
CA ASP A 112 -9.73 17.73 -5.93
C ASP A 112 -9.68 16.61 -4.90
N ALA A 113 -8.56 16.49 -4.18
CA ALA A 113 -8.47 15.60 -3.03
C ALA A 113 -9.46 16.00 -1.93
N ALA A 114 -9.63 17.30 -1.66
CA ALA A 114 -10.60 17.78 -0.69
C ALA A 114 -12.04 17.41 -1.09
N ARG A 115 -12.40 17.54 -2.39
CA ARG A 115 -13.72 17.09 -2.89
C ARG A 115 -13.92 15.60 -2.72
N THR A 116 -12.93 14.82 -3.09
CA THR A 116 -12.94 13.36 -2.93
C THR A 116 -13.11 12.95 -1.46
N LEU A 117 -12.34 13.56 -0.55
CA LEU A 117 -12.44 13.30 0.89
C LEU A 117 -13.81 13.64 1.46
N ARG A 118 -14.47 14.73 0.99
CA ARG A 118 -15.84 15.06 1.40
C ARG A 118 -16.85 14.02 0.96
N LEU A 119 -16.75 13.51 -0.27
CA LEU A 119 -17.63 12.44 -0.76
C LEU A 119 -17.45 11.18 0.07
N ILE A 120 -16.20 10.77 0.35
CA ILE A 120 -15.89 9.64 1.23
C ILE A 120 -16.49 9.85 2.62
N ALA A 121 -16.27 11.02 3.24
CA ALA A 121 -16.74 11.34 4.57
C ALA A 121 -18.27 11.23 4.67
N ARG A 122 -19.01 11.93 3.81
CA ARG A 122 -20.48 11.97 3.80
C ARG A 122 -21.13 10.62 3.52
N SER A 123 -20.54 9.82 2.64
CA SER A 123 -21.06 8.51 2.28
C SER A 123 -20.60 7.37 3.20
N LYS A 124 -19.75 7.68 4.20
CA LYS A 124 -19.03 6.70 5.02
C LYS A 124 -18.28 5.68 4.17
N GLY A 125 -17.64 6.16 3.09
CA GLY A 125 -16.86 5.36 2.15
C GLY A 125 -17.66 4.67 1.05
N ARG A 126 -19.00 4.64 1.11
CA ARG A 126 -19.82 3.92 0.13
C ARG A 126 -19.67 4.46 -1.29
N ASP A 127 -19.61 5.78 -1.46
CA ASP A 127 -19.47 6.43 -2.78
C ASP A 127 -18.17 6.02 -3.51
N TYR A 128 -17.14 5.68 -2.75
CA TYR A 128 -15.85 5.22 -3.28
C TYR A 128 -15.93 3.88 -3.99
N TYR A 129 -16.88 3.01 -3.63
CA TYR A 129 -17.04 1.67 -4.18
C TYR A 129 -18.29 1.49 -5.04
N GLU A 130 -19.32 2.31 -4.86
CA GLU A 130 -20.63 2.10 -5.46
C GLU A 130 -21.20 3.36 -6.13
N GLY A 131 -20.62 4.55 -5.89
CA GLY A 131 -21.12 5.84 -6.35
C GLY A 131 -20.26 6.52 -7.39
N GLU A 132 -20.34 7.86 -7.44
CA GLU A 132 -19.65 8.72 -8.41
C GLU A 132 -18.14 8.47 -8.47
N LEU A 133 -17.48 8.31 -7.31
CA LEU A 133 -16.04 8.07 -7.28
C LEU A 133 -15.68 6.74 -7.95
N ALA A 134 -16.46 5.68 -7.71
CA ALA A 134 -16.28 4.39 -8.35
C ALA A 134 -16.42 4.50 -9.88
N GLU A 135 -17.48 5.16 -10.34
CA GLU A 135 -17.73 5.36 -11.77
C GLU A 135 -16.61 6.15 -12.45
N ARG A 136 -16.12 7.21 -11.82
CA ARG A 136 -15.00 8.01 -12.33
C ARG A 136 -13.69 7.21 -12.40
N MET A 137 -13.38 6.42 -11.37
CA MET A 137 -12.20 5.55 -11.37
C MET A 137 -12.24 4.54 -12.50
N VAL A 138 -13.37 3.87 -12.68
CA VAL A 138 -13.54 2.87 -13.74
C VAL A 138 -13.50 3.50 -15.12
N ALA A 139 -14.15 4.65 -15.32
CA ALA A 139 -14.11 5.37 -16.59
C ALA A 139 -12.68 5.78 -16.96
N PHE A 140 -11.91 6.29 -16.00
CA PHE A 140 -10.52 6.67 -16.24
C PHE A 140 -9.61 5.45 -16.46
N SER A 141 -9.83 4.37 -15.71
CA SER A 141 -9.14 3.09 -15.94
C SER A 141 -9.35 2.59 -17.37
N ALA A 142 -10.61 2.62 -17.86
CA ALA A 142 -10.94 2.21 -19.22
C ALA A 142 -10.28 3.10 -20.28
N GLN A 143 -10.25 4.43 -20.09
CA GLN A 143 -9.54 5.37 -20.97
C GLN A 143 -8.05 5.06 -21.07
N CYS A 144 -7.46 4.57 -19.98
CA CYS A 144 -6.05 4.16 -19.92
C CYS A 144 -5.82 2.71 -20.39
N GLY A 145 -6.82 2.04 -20.94
CA GLY A 145 -6.71 0.66 -21.43
C GLY A 145 -6.51 -0.39 -20.35
N ALA A 146 -6.96 -0.10 -19.12
CA ALA A 146 -6.90 -1.02 -18.01
C ALA A 146 -8.24 -1.75 -17.79
N ALA A 147 -8.26 -2.71 -16.85
CA ALA A 147 -9.37 -3.65 -16.75
C ALA A 147 -10.11 -3.57 -15.39
N LEU A 148 -9.95 -2.47 -14.61
CA LEU A 148 -10.73 -2.26 -13.39
C LEU A 148 -12.21 -2.05 -13.76
N THR A 149 -13.09 -2.77 -13.07
CA THR A 149 -14.54 -2.72 -13.30
C THR A 149 -15.29 -2.22 -12.06
N LEU A 150 -16.53 -1.80 -12.24
CA LEU A 150 -17.41 -1.46 -11.10
C LEU A 150 -17.67 -2.68 -10.20
N ASP A 151 -17.72 -3.87 -10.78
CA ASP A 151 -17.94 -5.10 -10.00
C ASP A 151 -16.74 -5.42 -9.12
N ASP A 152 -15.51 -5.13 -9.57
CA ASP A 152 -14.32 -5.25 -8.74
C ASP A 152 -14.39 -4.35 -7.50
N LEU A 153 -14.84 -3.12 -7.69
CA LEU A 153 -15.01 -2.16 -6.58
C LEU A 153 -16.17 -2.58 -5.67
N ARG A 154 -17.34 -2.87 -6.24
CA ARG A 154 -18.56 -3.22 -5.49
C ARG A 154 -18.44 -4.52 -4.70
N SER A 155 -17.67 -5.46 -5.20
CA SER A 155 -17.47 -6.76 -4.53
C SER A 155 -16.44 -6.73 -3.41
N TYR A 156 -15.61 -5.66 -3.35
CA TYR A 156 -14.57 -5.56 -2.32
C TYR A 156 -15.17 -5.48 -0.91
N ARG A 157 -14.61 -6.28 0.00
CA ARG A 157 -14.94 -6.25 1.43
C ARG A 157 -13.64 -6.33 2.25
N PRO A 158 -13.48 -5.49 3.28
CA PRO A 158 -12.37 -5.63 4.22
C PRO A 158 -12.60 -6.86 5.10
N GLU A 159 -11.54 -7.55 5.42
CA GLU A 159 -11.59 -8.75 6.26
C GLU A 159 -11.00 -8.46 7.64
N TRP A 160 -11.67 -8.99 8.68
CA TRP A 160 -11.13 -9.01 10.03
C TRP A 160 -10.35 -10.30 10.20
N VAL A 161 -9.08 -10.17 10.50
CA VAL A 161 -8.18 -11.32 10.68
C VAL A 161 -7.67 -11.39 12.11
N GLN A 162 -7.27 -12.58 12.56
CA GLN A 162 -6.57 -12.73 13.83
C GLN A 162 -5.11 -12.30 13.64
N PRO A 163 -4.56 -11.44 14.51
CA PRO A 163 -3.15 -11.10 14.47
C PRO A 163 -2.28 -12.34 14.69
N ILE A 164 -1.13 -12.36 14.03
CA ILE A 164 -0.01 -13.24 14.38
C ILE A 164 0.86 -12.54 15.42
N ALA A 165 1.45 -13.29 16.32
CA ALA A 165 2.19 -12.71 17.44
C ALA A 165 3.49 -13.44 17.74
N LYS A 166 4.45 -12.71 18.30
CA LYS A 166 5.71 -13.23 18.85
C LYS A 166 5.99 -12.56 20.17
N ASP A 167 6.22 -13.36 21.19
CA ASP A 167 6.75 -12.89 22.46
C ASP A 167 8.26 -12.65 22.33
N TYR A 168 8.72 -11.51 22.82
CA TYR A 168 10.12 -11.14 22.85
C TYR A 168 10.44 -10.37 24.12
N ARG A 169 11.22 -10.96 25.01
CA ARG A 169 11.72 -10.35 26.25
C ARG A 169 10.66 -9.65 27.11
N GLY A 170 9.51 -10.31 27.28
CA GLY A 170 8.41 -9.81 28.11
C GLY A 170 7.42 -8.89 27.42
N TYR A 171 7.60 -8.67 26.11
CA TYR A 171 6.66 -7.94 25.27
C TYR A 171 6.10 -8.87 24.18
N THR A 172 4.84 -8.69 23.82
CA THR A 172 4.22 -9.39 22.70
C THR A 172 4.05 -8.43 21.53
N LEU A 173 4.76 -8.68 20.42
CA LEU A 173 4.53 -7.98 19.16
C LEU A 173 3.42 -8.67 18.39
N ASN A 174 2.40 -7.90 18.00
CA ASN A 174 1.28 -8.37 17.19
C ASN A 174 1.34 -7.72 15.80
N GLU A 175 1.17 -8.52 14.77
CA GLU A 175 1.20 -8.08 13.38
C GLU A 175 0.02 -8.64 12.61
N ILE A 176 -0.39 -7.92 11.56
CA ILE A 176 -1.37 -8.46 10.60
C ILE A 176 -0.70 -9.62 9.84
N PRO A 177 -1.41 -10.76 9.65
CA PRO A 177 -0.86 -11.86 8.86
C PRO A 177 -0.54 -11.44 7.42
N PRO A 178 0.29 -12.23 6.67
CA PRO A 178 0.51 -11.97 5.25
C PRO A 178 -0.83 -11.74 4.53
N ASN A 179 -0.80 -10.85 3.56
CA ASN A 179 0.18 -10.43 2.54
C ASN A 179 1.04 -9.19 2.92
N GLY A 180 0.88 -8.61 4.12
CA GLY A 180 1.77 -7.55 4.61
C GLY A 180 3.15 -8.09 5.03
N GLN A 181 4.04 -7.15 5.38
CA GLN A 181 5.44 -7.46 5.70
C GLN A 181 5.68 -7.67 7.21
N GLY A 182 4.67 -7.55 8.06
CA GLY A 182 4.80 -7.62 9.51
C GLY A 182 5.45 -8.90 10.02
N ILE A 183 5.23 -10.03 9.33
CA ILE A 183 5.85 -11.31 9.67
C ILE A 183 7.39 -11.24 9.69
N ALA A 184 8.02 -10.36 8.89
CA ALA A 184 9.48 -10.21 8.90
C ALA A 184 9.98 -9.72 10.27
N ALA A 185 9.25 -8.82 10.94
CA ALA A 185 9.59 -8.38 12.28
C ALA A 185 9.51 -9.53 13.29
N LEU A 186 8.47 -10.38 13.20
CA LEU A 186 8.32 -11.53 14.09
C LEU A 186 9.42 -12.56 13.89
N ILE A 187 9.81 -12.85 12.64
CA ILE A 187 10.92 -13.75 12.31
C ILE A 187 12.24 -13.17 12.84
N ALA A 188 12.53 -11.90 12.57
CA ALA A 188 13.76 -11.24 13.04
C ALA A 188 13.87 -11.26 14.58
N LEU A 189 12.78 -10.98 15.30
CA LEU A 189 12.75 -11.07 16.76
C LEU A 189 12.97 -12.51 17.25
N GLY A 190 12.41 -13.52 16.55
CA GLY A 190 12.65 -14.93 16.87
C GLY A 190 14.10 -15.34 16.72
N ILE A 191 14.80 -14.80 15.71
CA ILE A 191 16.25 -15.00 15.54
C ILE A 191 17.03 -14.29 16.64
N LEU A 192 16.73 -13.00 16.90
CA LEU A 192 17.43 -12.19 17.88
C LEU A 192 17.24 -12.68 19.33
N GLU A 193 16.18 -13.40 19.60
CA GLU A 193 15.94 -14.03 20.92
C GLU A 193 17.06 -14.99 21.34
N GLN A 194 17.76 -15.60 20.36
CA GLN A 194 18.86 -16.53 20.58
C GLN A 194 20.18 -15.84 21.02
N PHE A 195 20.23 -14.52 20.99
CA PHE A 195 21.43 -13.74 21.27
C PHE A 195 21.21 -12.77 22.47
N ASP A 196 22.24 -12.53 23.25
CA ASP A 196 22.22 -11.49 24.28
C ASP A 196 22.48 -10.10 23.69
N VAL A 197 21.51 -9.60 22.92
CA VAL A 197 21.61 -8.27 22.32
C VAL A 197 21.62 -7.16 23.38
N ALA A 198 20.98 -7.38 24.54
CA ALA A 198 20.94 -6.39 25.63
C ALA A 198 22.29 -6.22 26.32
N GLY A 199 23.13 -7.25 26.34
CA GLY A 199 24.50 -7.19 26.87
C GLY A 199 25.49 -6.48 25.94
N LEU A 200 25.12 -6.15 24.72
CA LEU A 200 25.96 -5.44 23.77
C LEU A 200 25.85 -3.91 23.96
N PRO A 201 26.94 -3.16 23.76
CA PRO A 201 26.85 -1.70 23.74
C PRO A 201 25.88 -1.25 22.64
N VAL A 202 25.04 -0.26 22.95
CA VAL A 202 24.11 0.34 22.01
C VAL A 202 24.87 0.87 20.80
N ASP A 203 24.33 0.62 19.60
CA ASP A 203 24.92 0.99 18.31
C ASP A 203 26.34 0.47 18.04
N SER A 204 26.81 -0.52 18.80
CA SER A 204 28.08 -1.19 18.49
C SER A 204 27.98 -1.96 17.16
N ALA A 205 29.12 -2.14 16.48
CA ALA A 205 29.16 -2.90 15.24
C ALA A 205 28.58 -4.31 15.40
N GLN A 206 28.81 -4.97 16.55
CA GLN A 206 28.27 -6.30 16.84
C GLN A 206 26.73 -6.26 17.01
N SER A 207 26.18 -5.27 17.73
CA SER A 207 24.74 -5.11 17.89
C SER A 207 24.06 -4.84 16.54
N GLN A 208 24.61 -3.92 15.74
CA GLN A 208 24.08 -3.62 14.38
C GLN A 208 24.18 -4.83 13.47
N HIS A 209 25.31 -5.55 13.50
CA HIS A 209 25.49 -6.75 12.67
C HIS A 209 24.43 -7.82 12.95
N LEU A 210 24.16 -8.15 14.21
CA LEU A 210 23.14 -9.14 14.56
C LEU A 210 21.75 -8.73 14.07
N GLN A 211 21.37 -7.45 14.27
CA GLN A 211 20.07 -6.95 13.85
C GLN A 211 19.92 -6.95 12.31
N ILE A 212 20.95 -6.54 11.59
CA ILE A 212 20.96 -6.52 10.12
C ILE A 212 20.88 -7.95 9.57
N GLU A 213 21.67 -8.89 10.08
CA GLU A 213 21.67 -10.28 9.61
C GLU A 213 20.33 -10.98 9.92
N ALA A 214 19.76 -10.76 11.12
CA ALA A 214 18.43 -11.26 11.47
C ALA A 214 17.37 -10.74 10.48
N MET A 215 17.43 -9.44 10.16
CA MET A 215 16.49 -8.83 9.21
C MET A 215 16.70 -9.34 7.79
N LYS A 216 17.95 -9.55 7.33
CA LYS A 216 18.25 -10.12 6.02
C LYS A 216 17.66 -11.53 5.86
N LEU A 217 17.78 -12.38 6.87
CA LEU A 217 17.18 -13.72 6.87
C LEU A 217 15.66 -13.65 6.85
N ALA A 218 15.07 -12.79 7.68
CA ALA A 218 13.62 -12.57 7.72
C ALA A 218 13.06 -12.10 6.36
N PHE A 219 13.76 -11.17 5.70
CA PHE A 219 13.35 -10.69 4.38
C PHE A 219 13.61 -11.73 3.26
N ALA A 220 14.59 -12.61 3.39
CA ALA A 220 14.78 -13.70 2.45
C ALA A 220 13.56 -14.63 2.42
N ASP A 221 13.04 -15.00 3.59
CA ASP A 221 11.80 -15.78 3.69
C ASP A 221 10.58 -14.98 3.22
N LEU A 222 10.48 -13.70 3.63
CA LEU A 222 9.38 -12.85 3.20
C LEU A 222 9.30 -12.76 1.68
N TYR A 223 10.40 -12.48 0.98
CA TYR A 223 10.42 -12.38 -0.48
C TYR A 223 10.14 -13.71 -1.18
N ARG A 224 10.42 -14.83 -0.54
CA ARG A 224 10.17 -16.15 -1.11
C ARG A 224 8.73 -16.61 -0.93
N TYR A 225 8.13 -16.36 0.23
CA TYR A 225 6.87 -16.99 0.63
C TYR A 225 5.70 -16.05 0.77
N VAL A 226 5.93 -14.74 1.00
CA VAL A 226 4.86 -13.78 1.20
C VAL A 226 4.44 -13.15 -0.12
N ALA A 227 3.27 -13.56 -0.59
CA ALA A 227 2.62 -13.02 -1.77
C ALA A 227 1.13 -12.81 -1.47
N CYS A 228 0.24 -12.96 -2.44
CA CYS A 228 -1.20 -12.99 -2.19
C CYS A 228 -1.56 -14.29 -1.44
N LEU A 229 -2.39 -14.18 -0.41
CA LEU A 229 -2.84 -15.34 0.41
C LEU A 229 -3.44 -16.49 -0.42
N LEU A 230 -4.06 -16.17 -1.57
CA LEU A 230 -4.59 -17.19 -2.49
C LEU A 230 -3.50 -18.00 -3.18
N TYR A 231 -2.29 -17.45 -3.31
CA TYR A 231 -1.15 -18.15 -3.92
C TYR A 231 -0.27 -18.85 -2.89
N THR A 232 -0.26 -18.40 -1.64
CA THR A 232 0.53 -19.05 -0.57
C THR A 232 -0.10 -20.35 -0.09
N SER A 233 -1.43 -20.49 -0.17
CA SER A 233 -2.10 -21.77 0.10
C SER A 233 -1.80 -22.83 -0.98
N ASP A 234 -1.76 -22.43 -2.26
CA ASP A 234 -1.41 -23.32 -3.37
C ASP A 234 0.07 -23.75 -3.34
N ALA A 235 0.97 -22.82 -2.98
CA ALA A 235 2.39 -23.14 -2.87
C ALA A 235 2.72 -24.11 -1.72
N ALA A 236 1.91 -24.12 -0.65
CA ALA A 236 2.04 -25.09 0.43
C ALA A 236 1.55 -26.49 0.01
N ASP A 237 0.52 -26.56 -0.84
CA ASP A 237 0.01 -27.82 -1.39
C ASP A 237 0.95 -28.43 -2.45
N ASP A 238 1.63 -27.61 -3.26
CA ASP A 238 2.60 -28.09 -4.26
C ASP A 238 3.91 -28.59 -3.63
N SER A 239 4.32 -28.05 -2.47
CA SER A 239 5.52 -28.51 -1.76
C SER A 239 5.35 -29.87 -1.07
N LEU A 240 4.12 -30.37 -0.94
CA LEU A 240 3.80 -31.69 -0.40
C LEU A 240 3.68 -32.79 -1.48
N ARG A 241 3.94 -32.45 -2.75
CA ARG A 241 3.92 -33.40 -3.88
C ARG A 241 5.32 -33.82 -4.38
N VAL A 242 6.32 -33.76 -3.50
CA VAL A 242 7.67 -34.32 -3.79
C VAL A 242 7.86 -35.62 -3.00
#